data_78bf2f21f1bd5b7435e7a7c59631df78
#
_entry.id   78bf2f21f1bd5b7435e7a7c59631df78
#
_cell.length_a   1.000
_cell.length_b   1.000
_cell.length_c   1.000
_cell.angle_alpha   90.00
_cell.angle_beta   90.00
_cell.angle_gamma   90.00
#
_symmetry.space_group_name_H-M   'P 1'
#
loop_
_entity.id
_entity.type
_entity.pdbx_description
1 polymer ?
#
loop_
_entity_poly.entity_id
_entity_poly.type
_entity_poly.pdbx_seq_one_letter_code
_entity_poly.pdbx_strand_id
1 'polypeptide(L)'
;MIELRDVTVRYGPTVAVEGLSFTAPSGAVTGLIGPNGAGKSTTLRLIAGLEIPTSGTVTIDGTPYHELPNPGTTIGVLLDAEWAAPSRSARDHLLWLAAAMGLPAARVDAALELVGLQEVAQQSVGSYSLGMRQRLAIAGAVLGDPGTVVLDEPVNGLDPEAIAWIRHTLRRLADEGRTVLLSSHLLAELEQTADRVVALRDGAVVADAPLPELVPAARSGRSGLEEVYFRLTGDDDAPPMTDVANGTTDSVIPRPALRRAVSAEARKARTSAGYRAVLGGTVAVSIAVAIVVGVFASAFHGATVTTAAYGFGLVGGALLAVSGVLLVGLDRDHGTLALTRVLIPGRSLVYTAKAVVAGSGGAVTGLASAAVAAVIGAVAGLPAPAGEVVRLVVAAPVAGALLSILGLAVGYLASSTTAGVGAVLGWWFLVEAIAVPALPFGRAVLAWLPATNAQFATIGVPANTVSWSPWVSLAVLAAWVAALSIAAWATRR
;
A
#
# COMPACT_ATOMS: atom_id res chain seq x y z
N MET A 1 16.03 20.67 -9.10
CA MET A 1 16.66 21.32 -7.91
C MET A 1 15.75 21.11 -6.71
N ILE A 2 16.32 20.73 -5.53
CA ILE A 2 15.60 20.66 -4.26
C ILE A 2 15.97 21.86 -3.42
N GLU A 3 14.99 22.54 -2.81
CA GLU A 3 15.24 23.67 -1.94
C GLU A 3 14.42 23.55 -0.65
N LEU A 4 15.09 23.69 0.51
CA LEU A 4 14.48 23.78 1.82
C LEU A 4 14.75 25.18 2.38
N ARG A 5 13.70 25.81 2.97
CA ARG A 5 13.79 27.14 3.57
C ARG A 5 13.16 27.14 4.96
N ASP A 6 13.97 27.31 5.98
CA ASP A 6 13.59 27.43 7.40
C ASP A 6 12.64 26.31 7.87
N VAL A 7 12.95 25.07 7.46
CA VAL A 7 12.08 23.92 7.67
C VAL A 7 12.23 23.37 9.07
N THR A 8 11.12 23.30 9.81
CA THR A 8 11.04 22.70 11.14
C THR A 8 10.01 21.58 11.16
N VAL A 9 10.35 20.46 11.82
CA VAL A 9 9.43 19.32 12.07
C VAL A 9 9.42 19.00 13.54
N ARG A 10 8.20 18.93 14.11
CA ARG A 10 7.98 18.57 15.53
C ARG A 10 7.02 17.39 15.63
N TYR A 11 7.40 16.41 16.43
CA TYR A 11 6.55 15.28 16.83
C TYR A 11 6.19 15.43 18.32
N GLY A 12 5.05 16.06 18.60
CA GLY A 12 4.70 16.41 19.95
C GLY A 12 5.75 17.32 20.60
N PRO A 13 6.41 16.94 21.72
CA PRO A 13 7.45 17.73 22.35
C PRO A 13 8.81 17.62 21.65
N THR A 14 9.03 16.62 20.80
CA THR A 14 10.32 16.34 20.16
C THR A 14 10.49 17.14 18.88
N VAL A 15 11.58 17.86 18.73
CA VAL A 15 11.98 18.55 17.50
C VAL A 15 12.89 17.59 16.72
N ALA A 16 12.45 17.13 15.57
CA ALA A 16 13.24 16.24 14.72
C ALA A 16 14.14 16.98 13.74
N VAL A 17 13.69 18.16 13.31
CA VAL A 17 14.43 19.07 12.42
C VAL A 17 14.07 20.50 12.80
N GLU A 18 15.05 21.41 12.87
CA GLU A 18 14.86 22.80 13.28
C GLU A 18 15.57 23.78 12.34
N GLY A 19 14.78 24.67 11.71
CA GLY A 19 15.30 25.76 10.87
C GLY A 19 16.14 25.30 9.66
N LEU A 20 15.89 24.10 9.14
CA LEU A 20 16.71 23.49 8.10
C LEU A 20 16.60 24.28 6.79
N SER A 21 17.73 24.75 6.28
CA SER A 21 17.83 25.46 5.02
C SER A 21 19.05 24.99 4.24
N PHE A 22 18.82 24.42 3.04
CA PHE A 22 19.87 24.05 2.08
C PHE A 22 19.31 23.87 0.69
N THR A 23 20.19 23.76 -0.29
CA THR A 23 19.83 23.52 -1.70
C THR A 23 20.64 22.35 -2.26
N ALA A 24 19.94 21.37 -2.90
CA ALA A 24 20.58 20.37 -3.75
C ALA A 24 20.39 20.79 -5.21
N PRO A 25 21.46 21.20 -5.91
CA PRO A 25 21.40 21.74 -7.27
C PRO A 25 21.16 20.64 -8.31
N SER A 26 20.65 21.03 -9.48
CA SER A 26 20.56 20.14 -10.64
C SER A 26 21.95 19.89 -11.22
N GLY A 27 22.14 18.71 -11.82
CA GLY A 27 23.41 18.30 -12.42
C GLY A 27 24.50 17.94 -11.40
N ALA A 28 24.13 17.71 -10.13
CA ALA A 28 25.07 17.39 -9.07
C ALA A 28 24.54 16.27 -8.14
N VAL A 29 25.48 15.56 -7.54
CA VAL A 29 25.23 14.60 -6.46
C VAL A 29 25.47 15.32 -5.13
N THR A 30 24.40 15.48 -4.33
CA THR A 30 24.47 16.04 -2.97
C THR A 30 24.38 14.91 -1.94
N GLY A 31 25.37 14.82 -1.06
CA GLY A 31 25.40 13.89 0.06
C GLY A 31 24.83 14.52 1.33
N LEU A 32 23.88 13.85 1.98
CA LEU A 32 23.32 14.23 3.28
C LEU A 32 23.94 13.34 4.36
N ILE A 33 24.78 13.91 5.22
CA ILE A 33 25.50 13.18 6.27
C ILE A 33 25.08 13.65 7.66
N GLY A 34 25.35 12.85 8.66
CA GLY A 34 25.06 13.15 10.07
C GLY A 34 24.94 11.88 10.90
N PRO A 35 25.04 11.97 12.23
CA PRO A 35 24.86 10.83 13.13
C PRO A 35 23.42 10.26 13.05
N ASN A 36 23.21 9.10 13.67
CA ASN A 36 21.86 8.55 13.82
C ASN A 36 21.03 9.53 14.66
N GLY A 37 19.79 9.78 14.23
CA GLY A 37 18.92 10.77 14.88
C GLY A 37 19.14 12.23 14.44
N ALA A 38 20.13 12.55 13.61
CA ALA A 38 20.37 13.92 13.12
C ALA A 38 19.27 14.51 12.22
N GLY A 39 18.23 13.75 11.90
CA GLY A 39 17.12 14.23 11.06
C GLY A 39 17.22 13.86 9.58
N LYS A 40 18.22 13.08 9.12
CA LYS A 40 18.42 12.72 7.70
C LYS A 40 17.17 12.09 7.08
N SER A 41 16.66 10.98 7.64
CA SER A 41 15.49 10.30 7.09
C SER A 41 14.22 11.15 7.18
N THR A 42 14.06 11.98 8.22
CA THR A 42 12.98 12.97 8.31
C THR A 42 13.06 13.98 7.17
N THR A 43 14.27 14.50 6.87
CA THR A 43 14.51 15.42 5.77
C THR A 43 14.17 14.78 4.41
N LEU A 44 14.61 13.54 4.16
CA LEU A 44 14.27 12.82 2.92
C LEU A 44 12.76 12.53 2.81
N ARG A 45 12.09 12.21 3.91
CA ARG A 45 10.63 12.01 3.95
C ARG A 45 9.87 13.31 3.67
N LEU A 46 10.35 14.46 4.14
CA LEU A 46 9.79 15.79 3.81
C LEU A 46 9.87 16.06 2.31
N ILE A 47 11.04 15.84 1.71
CA ILE A 47 11.28 16.04 0.27
C ILE A 47 10.39 15.08 -0.55
N ALA A 48 10.20 13.85 -0.06
CA ALA A 48 9.33 12.84 -0.67
C ALA A 48 7.83 13.08 -0.42
N GLY A 49 7.42 14.14 0.28
CA GLY A 49 6.03 14.43 0.59
C GLY A 49 5.36 13.44 1.56
N LEU A 50 6.14 12.64 2.27
CA LEU A 50 5.64 11.71 3.29
C LEU A 50 5.42 12.38 4.64
N GLU A 51 6.09 13.51 4.86
CA GLU A 51 5.97 14.34 6.05
C GLU A 51 5.61 15.77 5.63
N ILE A 52 4.93 16.48 6.54
CA ILE A 52 4.57 17.88 6.35
C ILE A 52 5.38 18.70 7.35
N PRO A 53 6.06 19.77 6.92
CA PRO A 53 6.80 20.61 7.83
C PRO A 53 5.84 21.34 8.78
N THR A 54 6.24 21.49 10.06
CA THR A 54 5.53 22.32 11.04
C THR A 54 5.62 23.79 10.66
N SER A 55 6.77 24.21 10.11
CA SER A 55 7.00 25.52 9.53
C SER A 55 8.06 25.45 8.42
N GLY A 56 8.15 26.47 7.61
CA GLY A 56 9.08 26.55 6.47
C GLY A 56 8.51 25.92 5.20
N THR A 57 9.33 25.82 4.16
CA THR A 57 8.91 25.33 2.83
C THR A 57 9.92 24.35 2.24
N VAL A 58 9.41 23.32 1.54
CA VAL A 58 10.20 22.38 0.76
C VAL A 58 9.66 22.40 -0.67
N THR A 59 10.54 22.67 -1.65
CA THR A 59 10.16 22.72 -3.07
C THR A 59 11.09 21.85 -3.93
N ILE A 60 10.52 21.33 -5.01
CA ILE A 60 11.21 20.61 -6.08
C ILE A 60 10.98 21.42 -7.35
N ASP A 61 12.06 21.96 -7.92
CA ASP A 61 12.01 22.89 -9.05
C ASP A 61 11.05 24.07 -8.81
N GLY A 62 11.04 24.60 -7.59
CA GLY A 62 10.20 25.71 -7.14
C GLY A 62 8.76 25.34 -6.80
N THR A 63 8.35 24.08 -6.97
CA THR A 63 6.97 23.60 -6.72
C THR A 63 6.92 22.73 -5.44
N PRO A 64 6.02 23.01 -4.49
CA PRO A 64 5.79 22.13 -3.35
C PRO A 64 5.34 20.75 -3.79
N TYR A 65 5.74 19.69 -3.04
CA TYR A 65 5.45 18.31 -3.42
C TYR A 65 3.95 18.03 -3.70
N HIS A 66 3.06 18.57 -2.85
CA HIS A 66 1.62 18.35 -2.95
C HIS A 66 0.95 19.04 -4.16
N GLU A 67 1.65 19.98 -4.80
CA GLU A 67 1.21 20.67 -6.02
C GLU A 67 1.74 20.01 -7.29
N LEU A 68 2.63 19.02 -7.18
CA LEU A 68 3.15 18.30 -8.34
C LEU A 68 2.04 17.51 -9.04
N PRO A 69 1.84 17.69 -10.35
CA PRO A 69 0.76 17.03 -11.10
C PRO A 69 0.92 15.49 -11.13
N ASN A 70 2.15 15.02 -11.18
CA ASN A 70 2.52 13.60 -11.14
C ASN A 70 3.85 13.43 -10.41
N PRO A 71 3.83 13.31 -9.07
CA PRO A 71 5.05 13.23 -8.28
C PRO A 71 6.00 12.13 -8.76
N GLY A 72 5.49 10.93 -9.09
CA GLY A 72 6.31 9.79 -9.51
C GLY A 72 7.09 9.98 -10.83
N THR A 73 6.74 10.97 -11.65
CA THR A 73 7.52 11.35 -12.85
C THR A 73 8.37 12.59 -12.63
N THR A 74 8.22 13.27 -11.50
CA THR A 74 9.01 14.47 -11.15
C THR A 74 10.14 14.11 -10.19
N ILE A 75 9.85 13.25 -9.21
CA ILE A 75 10.81 12.81 -8.20
C ILE A 75 10.82 11.29 -8.08
N GLY A 76 11.99 10.68 -8.20
CA GLY A 76 12.24 9.29 -7.91
C GLY A 76 12.72 9.13 -6.47
N VAL A 77 12.13 8.20 -5.73
CA VAL A 77 12.40 8.06 -4.28
C VAL A 77 12.72 6.62 -3.94
N LEU A 78 13.84 6.43 -3.21
CA LEU A 78 14.21 5.18 -2.55
C LEU A 78 14.48 5.51 -1.07
N LEU A 79 13.56 5.18 -0.20
CA LEU A 79 13.75 5.34 1.27
C LEU A 79 13.92 4.00 1.99
N ASP A 80 13.60 2.89 1.31
CA ASP A 80 13.78 1.54 1.83
C ASP A 80 13.80 0.54 0.66
N ALA A 81 14.84 -0.28 0.59
CA ALA A 81 14.98 -1.31 -0.45
C ALA A 81 14.00 -2.49 -0.26
N GLU A 82 13.43 -2.64 0.93
CA GLU A 82 12.48 -3.72 1.26
C GLU A 82 11.03 -3.41 0.88
N TRP A 83 10.75 -2.28 0.23
CA TRP A 83 9.41 -1.90 -0.21
C TRP A 83 8.80 -2.78 -1.32
N ALA A 84 9.53 -3.76 -1.82
CA ALA A 84 9.00 -4.74 -2.77
C ALA A 84 8.47 -5.98 -2.03
N ALA A 85 7.20 -6.35 -2.26
CA ALA A 85 6.62 -7.56 -1.67
C ALA A 85 7.43 -8.80 -2.08
N PRO A 86 7.95 -9.61 -1.13
CA PRO A 86 8.82 -10.76 -1.44
C PRO A 86 8.17 -11.80 -2.37
N SER A 87 6.86 -11.97 -2.32
CA SER A 87 6.11 -12.91 -3.15
C SER A 87 5.84 -12.43 -4.57
N ARG A 88 6.14 -11.17 -4.89
CA ARG A 88 5.92 -10.57 -6.20
C ARG A 88 7.16 -10.71 -7.07
N SER A 89 6.99 -10.88 -8.38
CA SER A 89 8.14 -10.78 -9.30
C SER A 89 8.62 -9.32 -9.41
N ALA A 90 9.91 -9.13 -9.74
CA ALA A 90 10.45 -7.80 -9.96
C ALA A 90 9.71 -7.07 -11.09
N ARG A 91 9.37 -7.78 -12.17
CA ARG A 91 8.58 -7.24 -13.28
C ARG A 91 7.20 -6.78 -12.81
N ASP A 92 6.47 -7.58 -12.03
CA ASP A 92 5.15 -7.19 -11.52
C ASP A 92 5.21 -6.03 -10.53
N HIS A 93 6.30 -5.95 -9.75
CA HIS A 93 6.54 -4.80 -8.87
C HIS A 93 6.68 -3.51 -9.68
N LEU A 94 7.55 -3.49 -10.70
CA LEU A 94 7.73 -2.31 -11.56
C LEU A 94 6.50 -1.99 -12.40
N LEU A 95 5.76 -3.00 -12.87
CA LEU A 95 4.49 -2.80 -13.57
C LEU A 95 3.42 -2.16 -12.67
N TRP A 96 3.42 -2.49 -11.39
CA TRP A 96 2.57 -1.82 -10.41
C TRP A 96 2.96 -0.34 -10.24
N LEU A 97 4.27 -0.04 -10.10
CA LEU A 97 4.76 1.35 -10.04
C LEU A 97 4.42 2.13 -11.32
N ALA A 98 4.66 1.53 -12.48
CA ALA A 98 4.32 2.14 -13.77
C ALA A 98 2.82 2.48 -13.87
N ALA A 99 1.94 1.57 -13.41
CA ALA A 99 0.50 1.80 -13.38
C ALA A 99 0.12 2.97 -12.45
N ALA A 100 0.77 3.08 -11.28
CA ALA A 100 0.55 4.17 -10.34
C ALA A 100 0.99 5.53 -10.90
N MET A 101 2.07 5.55 -11.67
CA MET A 101 2.60 6.74 -12.36
C MET A 101 1.86 7.04 -13.68
N GLY A 102 1.05 6.12 -14.20
CA GLY A 102 0.40 6.24 -15.50
C GLY A 102 1.33 6.01 -16.69
N LEU A 103 2.38 5.22 -16.49
CA LEU A 103 3.41 4.93 -17.51
C LEU A 103 3.06 3.67 -18.32
N PRO A 104 3.52 3.59 -19.60
CA PRO A 104 3.38 2.38 -20.40
C PRO A 104 4.30 1.24 -19.88
N ALA A 105 3.87 -0.01 -20.10
CA ALA A 105 4.62 -1.20 -19.66
C ALA A 105 6.04 -1.29 -20.26
N ALA A 106 6.28 -0.73 -21.44
CA ALA A 106 7.59 -0.69 -22.07
C ALA A 106 8.67 0.01 -21.22
N ARG A 107 8.28 0.95 -20.35
CA ARG A 107 9.21 1.61 -19.40
C ARG A 107 9.78 0.63 -18.38
N VAL A 108 9.04 -0.44 -18.07
CA VAL A 108 9.49 -1.46 -17.14
C VAL A 108 10.64 -2.29 -17.73
N ASP A 109 10.55 -2.62 -19.01
CA ASP A 109 11.61 -3.37 -19.69
C ASP A 109 12.91 -2.56 -19.75
N ALA A 110 12.81 -1.26 -20.08
CA ALA A 110 13.96 -0.35 -20.07
C ALA A 110 14.57 -0.16 -18.66
N ALA A 111 13.73 -0.09 -17.62
CA ALA A 111 14.23 0.03 -16.25
C ALA A 111 14.93 -1.25 -15.76
N LEU A 112 14.42 -2.43 -16.12
CA LEU A 112 15.04 -3.72 -15.82
C LEU A 112 16.39 -3.85 -16.55
N GLU A 113 16.47 -3.41 -17.79
CA GLU A 113 17.69 -3.37 -18.58
C GLU A 113 18.74 -2.47 -17.94
N LEU A 114 18.35 -1.26 -17.54
CA LEU A 114 19.22 -0.30 -16.88
C LEU A 114 19.95 -0.86 -15.66
N VAL A 115 19.26 -1.73 -14.89
CA VAL A 115 19.79 -2.29 -13.64
C VAL A 115 20.29 -3.74 -13.78
N GLY A 116 20.25 -4.31 -14.98
CA GLY A 116 20.74 -5.67 -15.28
C GLY A 116 19.92 -6.79 -14.63
N LEU A 117 18.60 -6.64 -14.53
CA LEU A 117 17.71 -7.62 -13.92
C LEU A 117 16.73 -8.30 -14.91
N GLN A 118 16.93 -8.17 -16.24
CA GLN A 118 16.00 -8.68 -17.24
C GLN A 118 15.81 -10.20 -17.15
N GLU A 119 16.90 -10.95 -17.02
CA GLU A 119 16.87 -12.42 -17.02
C GLU A 119 16.16 -13.00 -15.79
N VAL A 120 16.22 -12.28 -14.69
CA VAL A 120 15.61 -12.69 -13.40
C VAL A 120 14.30 -11.97 -13.09
N ALA A 121 13.80 -11.13 -13.99
CA ALA A 121 12.65 -10.25 -13.78
C ALA A 121 11.36 -10.98 -13.38
N GLN A 122 11.19 -12.24 -13.78
CA GLN A 122 10.03 -13.07 -13.43
C GLN A 122 10.18 -13.81 -12.10
N GLN A 123 11.38 -13.82 -11.51
CA GLN A 123 11.61 -14.45 -10.22
C GLN A 123 11.02 -13.60 -9.10
N SER A 124 10.64 -14.27 -8.00
CA SER A 124 10.16 -13.63 -6.78
C SER A 124 11.25 -12.75 -6.16
N VAL A 125 10.92 -11.52 -5.76
CA VAL A 125 11.86 -10.60 -5.10
C VAL A 125 12.41 -11.19 -3.80
N GLY A 126 11.66 -12.07 -3.13
CA GLY A 126 12.13 -12.80 -1.95
C GLY A 126 13.37 -13.68 -2.21
N SER A 127 13.62 -14.10 -3.47
CA SER A 127 14.81 -14.86 -3.84
C SER A 127 16.02 -13.99 -4.21
N TYR A 128 15.85 -12.66 -4.27
CA TYR A 128 16.91 -11.74 -4.66
C TYR A 128 17.95 -11.55 -3.55
N SER A 129 19.22 -11.41 -3.95
CA SER A 129 20.27 -10.91 -3.05
C SER A 129 19.97 -9.46 -2.62
N LEU A 130 20.64 -8.98 -1.57
CA LEU A 130 20.50 -7.58 -1.14
C LEU A 130 20.83 -6.62 -2.30
N GLY A 131 21.93 -6.86 -3.03
CA GLY A 131 22.32 -6.05 -4.20
C GLY A 131 21.27 -6.07 -5.31
N MET A 132 20.64 -7.22 -5.59
CA MET A 132 19.56 -7.30 -6.57
C MET A 132 18.32 -6.53 -6.11
N ARG A 133 17.95 -6.59 -4.82
CA ARG A 133 16.85 -5.78 -4.26
C ARG A 133 17.14 -4.29 -4.37
N GLN A 134 18.38 -3.88 -4.07
CA GLN A 134 18.80 -2.48 -4.20
C GLN A 134 18.74 -1.99 -5.66
N ARG A 135 19.22 -2.80 -6.61
CA ARG A 135 19.10 -2.50 -8.05
C ARG A 135 17.64 -2.37 -8.46
N LEU A 136 16.74 -3.25 -7.98
CA LEU A 136 15.30 -3.15 -8.23
C LEU A 136 14.69 -1.87 -7.65
N ALA A 137 15.09 -1.47 -6.46
CA ALA A 137 14.62 -0.25 -5.82
C ALA A 137 15.07 1.01 -6.59
N ILE A 138 16.32 1.02 -7.09
CA ILE A 138 16.81 2.08 -7.99
C ILE A 138 16.01 2.08 -9.31
N ALA A 139 15.74 0.91 -9.91
CA ALA A 139 14.89 0.82 -11.10
C ALA A 139 13.51 1.45 -10.86
N GLY A 140 12.92 1.20 -9.69
CA GLY A 140 11.65 1.84 -9.28
C GLY A 140 11.76 3.36 -9.16
N ALA A 141 12.84 3.86 -8.57
CA ALA A 141 13.08 5.30 -8.41
C ALA A 141 13.24 6.02 -9.76
N VAL A 142 13.92 5.40 -10.74
CA VAL A 142 14.15 6.02 -12.06
C VAL A 142 13.11 5.67 -13.12
N LEU A 143 12.12 4.84 -12.79
CA LEU A 143 11.11 4.32 -13.72
C LEU A 143 10.34 5.45 -14.45
N GLY A 144 10.00 6.51 -13.70
CA GLY A 144 9.29 7.70 -14.18
C GLY A 144 10.14 8.67 -15.00
N ASP A 145 11.43 8.41 -15.13
CA ASP A 145 12.42 9.34 -15.73
C ASP A 145 12.46 10.71 -15.02
N PRO A 146 12.54 10.72 -13.68
CA PRO A 146 12.41 11.94 -12.90
C PRO A 146 13.61 12.87 -13.05
N GLY A 147 13.37 14.18 -13.02
CA GLY A 147 14.43 15.19 -12.95
C GLY A 147 15.14 15.24 -11.59
N THR A 148 14.54 14.66 -10.55
CA THR A 148 15.08 14.63 -9.19
C THR A 148 15.06 13.22 -8.64
N VAL A 149 16.14 12.75 -8.00
CA VAL A 149 16.26 11.42 -7.38
C VAL A 149 16.72 11.55 -5.94
N VAL A 150 16.00 10.93 -5.00
CA VAL A 150 16.27 10.97 -3.55
C VAL A 150 16.41 9.54 -3.03
N LEU A 151 17.55 9.26 -2.40
CA LEU A 151 17.94 7.91 -2.00
C LEU A 151 18.39 7.90 -0.53
N ASP A 152 17.80 7.03 0.29
CA ASP A 152 18.22 6.81 1.67
C ASP A 152 19.14 5.59 1.73
N GLU A 153 20.40 5.79 2.15
CA GLU A 153 21.41 4.75 2.35
C GLU A 153 21.55 3.75 1.16
N PRO A 154 21.68 4.20 -0.10
CA PRO A 154 21.57 3.31 -1.27
C PRO A 154 22.67 2.26 -1.39
N VAL A 155 23.79 2.41 -0.66
CA VAL A 155 24.96 1.50 -0.73
C VAL A 155 25.14 0.63 0.51
N ASN A 156 24.24 0.74 1.49
CA ASN A 156 24.40 0.07 2.78
C ASN A 156 24.34 -1.47 2.63
N GLY A 157 25.32 -2.18 3.21
CA GLY A 157 25.38 -3.64 3.25
C GLY A 157 25.66 -4.33 1.91
N LEU A 158 26.16 -3.59 0.91
CA LEU A 158 26.46 -4.10 -0.41
C LEU A 158 27.93 -4.49 -0.56
N ASP A 159 28.18 -5.39 -1.52
CA ASP A 159 29.53 -5.73 -1.95
C ASP A 159 30.17 -4.60 -2.78
N PRO A 160 31.52 -4.57 -2.92
CA PRO A 160 32.21 -3.51 -3.64
C PRO A 160 31.78 -3.34 -5.10
N GLU A 161 31.37 -4.43 -5.79
CA GLU A 161 30.91 -4.37 -7.17
C GLU A 161 29.57 -3.64 -7.27
N ALA A 162 28.62 -3.97 -6.40
CA ALA A 162 27.33 -3.28 -6.34
C ALA A 162 27.48 -1.81 -5.97
N ILE A 163 28.37 -1.46 -5.02
CA ILE A 163 28.69 -0.07 -4.66
C ILE A 163 29.23 0.70 -5.87
N ALA A 164 30.23 0.13 -6.58
CA ALA A 164 30.80 0.76 -7.77
C ALA A 164 29.74 0.99 -8.87
N TRP A 165 28.84 0.02 -9.08
CA TRP A 165 27.74 0.15 -10.04
C TRP A 165 26.78 1.29 -9.64
N ILE A 166 26.38 1.38 -8.37
CA ILE A 166 25.49 2.45 -7.87
C ILE A 166 26.17 3.81 -8.08
N ARG A 167 27.41 3.96 -7.65
CA ARG A 167 28.19 5.21 -7.82
C ARG A 167 28.20 5.66 -9.27
N HIS A 168 28.52 4.74 -10.21
CA HIS A 168 28.52 5.06 -11.64
C HIS A 168 27.11 5.48 -12.12
N THR A 169 26.08 4.82 -11.66
CA THR A 169 24.70 5.15 -12.00
C THR A 169 24.31 6.55 -11.51
N LEU A 170 24.63 6.88 -10.25
CA LEU A 170 24.31 8.19 -9.67
C LEU A 170 25.08 9.33 -10.37
N ARG A 171 26.35 9.11 -10.68
CA ARG A 171 27.15 10.08 -11.47
C ARG A 171 26.54 10.34 -12.83
N ARG A 172 26.19 9.28 -13.56
CA ARG A 172 25.53 9.40 -14.87
C ARG A 172 24.21 10.18 -14.78
N LEU A 173 23.37 9.93 -13.78
CA LEU A 173 22.13 10.68 -13.58
C LEU A 173 22.40 12.18 -13.35
N ALA A 174 23.44 12.52 -12.58
CA ALA A 174 23.85 13.91 -12.37
C ALA A 174 24.40 14.53 -13.66
N ASP A 175 25.24 13.81 -14.42
CA ASP A 175 25.82 14.27 -15.69
C ASP A 175 24.71 14.49 -16.76
N GLU A 176 23.58 13.77 -16.67
CA GLU A 176 22.35 14.01 -17.47
C GLU A 176 21.58 15.27 -17.03
N GLY A 177 22.07 16.01 -16.02
CA GLY A 177 21.46 17.24 -15.52
C GLY A 177 20.44 17.04 -14.39
N ARG A 178 20.26 15.82 -13.87
CA ARG A 178 19.31 15.54 -12.79
C ARG A 178 19.83 15.98 -11.43
N THR A 179 18.92 16.27 -10.53
CA THR A 179 19.23 16.50 -9.10
C THR A 179 19.33 15.15 -8.41
N VAL A 180 20.47 14.84 -7.80
CA VAL A 180 20.64 13.60 -7.01
C VAL A 180 20.94 13.97 -5.57
N LEU A 181 20.09 13.53 -4.64
CA LEU A 181 20.30 13.67 -3.20
C LEU A 181 20.34 12.28 -2.57
N LEU A 182 21.38 11.95 -1.83
CA LEU A 182 21.47 10.70 -1.10
C LEU A 182 21.95 10.89 0.33
N SER A 183 21.42 10.09 1.26
CA SER A 183 22.03 9.93 2.59
C SER A 183 23.10 8.85 2.54
N SER A 184 24.12 8.98 3.38
CA SER A 184 25.09 7.92 3.60
C SER A 184 25.78 8.08 4.95
N HIS A 185 26.10 6.96 5.59
CA HIS A 185 27.03 6.87 6.71
C HIS A 185 28.41 6.35 6.27
N LEU A 186 28.56 5.89 5.02
CA LEU A 186 29.81 5.44 4.42
C LEU A 186 30.52 6.64 3.78
N LEU A 187 31.24 7.43 4.59
CA LEU A 187 31.82 8.71 4.19
C LEU A 187 32.86 8.57 3.09
N ALA A 188 33.67 7.49 3.12
CA ALA A 188 34.68 7.22 2.09
C ALA A 188 34.07 6.96 0.71
N GLU A 189 32.89 6.30 0.65
CA GLU A 189 32.16 6.08 -0.60
C GLU A 189 31.48 7.36 -1.09
N LEU A 190 30.95 8.15 -0.15
CA LEU A 190 30.33 9.43 -0.46
C LEU A 190 31.36 10.42 -1.03
N GLU A 191 32.58 10.47 -0.48
CA GLU A 191 33.68 11.31 -0.97
C GLU A 191 34.04 11.05 -2.45
N GLN A 192 33.83 9.80 -2.90
CA GLN A 192 34.09 9.43 -4.31
C GLN A 192 32.89 9.72 -5.22
N THR A 193 31.72 10.05 -4.67
CA THR A 193 30.46 10.14 -5.42
C THR A 193 29.90 11.56 -5.43
N ALA A 194 29.95 12.27 -4.31
CA ALA A 194 29.29 13.56 -4.12
C ALA A 194 30.09 14.75 -4.68
N ASP A 195 29.37 15.74 -5.19
CA ASP A 195 29.89 17.06 -5.57
C ASP A 195 29.73 18.06 -4.42
N ARG A 196 28.69 17.86 -3.60
CA ARG A 196 28.33 18.72 -2.46
C ARG A 196 27.95 17.88 -1.27
N VAL A 197 28.17 18.39 -0.07
CA VAL A 197 27.79 17.72 1.18
C VAL A 197 27.02 18.69 2.06
N VAL A 198 25.92 18.19 2.60
CA VAL A 198 25.14 18.83 3.67
C VAL A 198 25.28 17.97 4.91
N ALA A 199 25.85 18.52 5.98
CA ALA A 199 26.01 17.84 7.25
C ALA A 199 24.96 18.30 8.25
N LEU A 200 24.25 17.32 8.83
CA LEU A 200 23.24 17.54 9.85
C LEU A 200 23.74 17.10 11.22
N ARG A 201 23.39 17.89 12.25
CA ARG A 201 23.54 17.53 13.66
C ARG A 201 22.36 18.09 14.46
N ASP A 202 21.77 17.25 15.32
CA ASP A 202 20.66 17.65 16.21
C ASP A 202 19.50 18.37 15.47
N GLY A 203 19.20 17.91 14.25
CA GLY A 203 18.11 18.47 13.44
C GLY A 203 18.46 19.76 12.68
N ALA A 204 19.70 20.25 12.75
CA ALA A 204 20.12 21.48 12.09
C ALA A 204 21.26 21.23 11.08
N VAL A 205 21.43 22.14 10.09
CA VAL A 205 22.59 22.15 9.18
C VAL A 205 23.80 22.70 9.90
N VAL A 206 24.86 21.90 9.96
CA VAL A 206 26.15 22.32 10.53
C VAL A 206 27.21 22.61 9.46
N ALA A 207 27.03 22.08 8.23
CA ALA A 207 27.82 22.45 7.06
C ALA A 207 26.98 22.23 5.78
N ASP A 208 27.17 23.09 4.80
CA ASP A 208 26.59 23.01 3.47
C ASP A 208 27.57 23.64 2.47
N ALA A 209 28.37 22.81 1.78
CA ALA A 209 29.39 23.29 0.85
C ALA A 209 29.72 22.27 -0.26
N PRO A 210 30.32 22.71 -1.36
CA PRO A 210 30.98 21.82 -2.32
C PRO A 210 32.03 20.95 -1.63
N LEU A 211 32.10 19.68 -2.01
CA LEU A 211 33.04 18.73 -1.39
C LEU A 211 34.50 19.18 -1.40
N PRO A 212 35.05 19.78 -2.49
CA PRO A 212 36.45 20.27 -2.49
C PRO A 212 36.73 21.39 -1.49
N GLU A 213 35.71 22.13 -1.05
CA GLU A 213 35.87 23.19 -0.04
C GLU A 213 35.90 22.60 1.39
N LEU A 214 35.17 21.48 1.61
CA LEU A 214 35.16 20.81 2.91
C LEU A 214 36.37 19.92 3.13
N VAL A 215 36.87 19.30 2.07
CA VAL A 215 38.00 18.36 2.08
C VAL A 215 39.16 18.97 1.30
N PRO A 216 39.98 19.85 1.92
CA PRO A 216 41.25 20.27 1.30
C PRO A 216 42.16 19.04 1.19
N ALA A 217 42.89 18.91 0.08
CA ALA A 217 43.69 17.75 -0.31
C ALA A 217 44.30 16.96 0.87
N ALA A 218 43.89 15.71 1.02
CA ALA A 218 44.11 14.85 2.18
C ALA A 218 45.58 14.74 2.57
N ARG A 219 45.89 14.96 3.87
CA ARG A 219 47.25 14.83 4.47
C ARG A 219 47.45 13.55 5.29
N SER A 220 46.47 12.73 5.50
CA SER A 220 46.56 11.51 6.33
C SER A 220 45.69 10.39 5.76
N GLY A 221 46.07 9.14 5.84
CA GLY A 221 45.46 7.98 5.25
C GLY A 221 44.02 7.60 5.67
N ARG A 222 43.25 8.57 6.17
CA ARG A 222 41.80 8.55 6.38
C ARG A 222 41.11 9.33 5.23
N SER A 223 39.87 9.01 4.94
CA SER A 223 39.01 9.81 4.07
C SER A 223 38.93 11.24 4.63
N GLY A 224 39.20 12.26 3.79
CA GLY A 224 39.19 13.66 4.23
C GLY A 224 37.80 14.07 4.73
N LEU A 225 36.72 13.51 4.16
CA LEU A 225 35.36 13.74 4.60
C LEU A 225 35.10 13.14 5.99
N GLU A 226 35.74 12.02 6.33
CA GLU A 226 35.62 11.39 7.65
C GLU A 226 36.23 12.30 8.74
N GLU A 227 37.38 12.90 8.48
CA GLU A 227 38.03 13.86 9.40
C GLU A 227 37.19 15.12 9.60
N VAL A 228 36.59 15.64 8.51
CA VAL A 228 35.68 16.79 8.56
C VAL A 228 34.42 16.43 9.34
N TYR A 229 33.84 15.23 9.11
CA TYR A 229 32.66 14.77 9.80
C TYR A 229 32.87 14.72 11.32
N PHE A 230 33.92 14.07 11.81
CA PHE A 230 34.22 14.01 13.25
C PHE A 230 34.46 15.39 13.86
N ARG A 231 35.06 16.32 13.12
CA ARG A 231 35.25 17.71 13.56
C ARG A 231 33.92 18.46 13.70
N LEU A 232 32.97 18.23 12.79
CA LEU A 232 31.65 18.88 12.78
C LEU A 232 30.67 18.25 13.77
N THR A 233 30.75 16.94 13.96
CA THR A 233 29.83 16.22 14.83
C THR A 233 30.33 16.05 16.26
N GLY A 234 31.65 16.29 16.50
CA GLY A 234 32.31 16.40 17.81
C GLY A 234 31.72 15.51 18.88
N ASP A 235 31.73 14.20 18.75
CA ASP A 235 31.76 13.33 19.88
C ASP A 235 31.69 11.82 19.57
N ASP A 236 32.33 11.10 20.50
CA ASP A 236 32.08 9.71 20.84
C ASP A 236 30.88 9.67 21.80
N ASP A 237 29.92 8.74 21.56
CA ASP A 237 28.83 8.35 22.48
C ASP A 237 27.55 9.21 22.57
N ALA A 238 26.52 8.82 21.80
CA ALA A 238 25.12 9.06 22.18
C ALA A 238 24.19 7.86 21.79
N PRO A 239 23.22 7.48 22.67
CA PRO A 239 22.37 6.29 22.48
C PRO A 239 21.25 6.49 21.47
N PRO A 240 20.69 5.42 20.88
CA PRO A 240 19.69 5.50 19.82
C PRO A 240 18.31 5.88 20.34
N MET A 241 17.60 6.76 19.64
CA MET A 241 16.20 7.12 19.89
C MET A 241 15.25 6.41 18.93
N THR A 242 14.11 6.01 19.48
CA THR A 242 13.04 5.21 18.88
C THR A 242 12.14 6.01 17.94
N ASP A 243 11.65 5.34 16.89
CA ASP A 243 10.69 5.83 15.89
C ASP A 243 9.34 6.29 16.48
N VAL A 244 8.81 7.44 16.01
CA VAL A 244 7.50 7.98 16.38
C VAL A 244 6.67 8.26 15.11
N ALA A 245 5.39 7.91 15.18
CA ALA A 245 4.44 7.81 14.07
C ALA A 245 3.71 9.12 13.68
N ASN A 246 3.44 9.22 12.45
CA ASN A 246 2.64 10.04 11.51
C ASN A 246 1.50 10.96 11.95
N GLY A 247 1.48 12.17 11.41
CA GLY A 247 0.33 13.08 11.26
C GLY A 247 0.15 13.55 9.79
N THR A 248 -1.08 13.79 9.34
CA THR A 248 -1.42 14.03 7.93
C THR A 248 -2.53 15.06 7.72
N THR A 249 -2.55 15.75 6.56
CA THR A 249 -3.62 16.63 6.06
C THR A 249 -4.02 16.30 4.61
N ASP A 250 -5.33 16.45 4.31
CA ASP A 250 -5.97 16.15 3.02
C ASP A 250 -5.98 17.35 2.07
N SER A 251 -5.67 17.13 0.79
CA SER A 251 -5.81 18.09 -0.31
C SER A 251 -6.68 17.54 -1.45
N VAL A 252 -7.38 18.43 -2.18
CA VAL A 252 -8.32 18.12 -3.28
C VAL A 252 -7.57 17.66 -4.53
N ILE A 253 -8.02 16.56 -5.17
CA ILE A 253 -7.26 15.80 -6.19
C ILE A 253 -7.95 15.80 -7.55
N PRO A 254 -7.21 15.93 -8.69
CA PRO A 254 -7.75 15.87 -10.05
C PRO A 254 -8.19 14.42 -10.45
N ARG A 255 -9.27 14.32 -11.23
CA ARG A 255 -9.89 13.05 -11.70
C ARG A 255 -8.95 12.05 -12.41
N PRO A 256 -7.91 12.41 -13.20
CA PRO A 256 -6.97 11.44 -13.77
C PRO A 256 -6.19 10.62 -12.74
N ALA A 257 -6.05 11.10 -11.51
CA ALA A 257 -5.36 10.40 -10.44
C ALA A 257 -6.11 9.15 -9.95
N LEU A 258 -7.46 9.17 -9.91
CA LEU A 258 -8.26 8.00 -9.49
C LEU A 258 -8.07 6.81 -10.44
N ARG A 259 -8.06 7.03 -11.76
CA ARG A 259 -7.86 5.95 -12.74
C ARG A 259 -6.49 5.28 -12.58
N ARG A 260 -5.44 6.05 -12.33
CA ARG A 260 -4.09 5.54 -12.06
C ARG A 260 -4.06 4.74 -10.76
N ALA A 261 -4.65 5.28 -9.69
CA ALA A 261 -4.74 4.62 -8.41
C ALA A 261 -5.50 3.28 -8.48
N VAL A 262 -6.66 3.24 -9.14
CA VAL A 262 -7.44 2.01 -9.34
C VAL A 262 -6.64 0.99 -10.18
N SER A 263 -5.96 1.42 -11.25
CA SER A 263 -5.13 0.57 -12.09
C SER A 263 -3.97 -0.07 -11.32
N ALA A 264 -3.30 0.72 -10.47
CA ALA A 264 -2.23 0.24 -9.58
C ALA A 264 -2.75 -0.76 -8.55
N GLU A 265 -3.83 -0.45 -7.85
CA GLU A 265 -4.42 -1.34 -6.84
C GLU A 265 -4.98 -2.64 -7.47
N ALA A 266 -5.61 -2.55 -8.65
CA ALA A 266 -6.07 -3.73 -9.37
C ALA A 266 -4.91 -4.66 -9.78
N ARG A 267 -3.78 -4.10 -10.21
CA ARG A 267 -2.58 -4.89 -10.52
C ARG A 267 -2.00 -5.54 -9.27
N LYS A 268 -1.91 -4.81 -8.16
CA LYS A 268 -1.46 -5.32 -6.86
C LYS A 268 -2.33 -6.50 -6.40
N ALA A 269 -3.65 -6.37 -6.48
CA ALA A 269 -4.60 -7.42 -6.13
C ALA A 269 -4.44 -8.67 -7.03
N ARG A 270 -4.30 -8.49 -8.36
CA ARG A 270 -4.12 -9.59 -9.32
C ARG A 270 -2.82 -10.37 -9.13
N THR A 271 -1.75 -9.74 -8.67
CA THR A 271 -0.46 -10.39 -8.41
C THR A 271 -0.38 -11.04 -7.03
N SER A 272 -1.28 -10.72 -6.10
CA SER A 272 -1.33 -11.32 -4.77
C SER A 272 -1.92 -12.74 -4.81
N ALA A 273 -1.12 -13.73 -4.41
CA ALA A 273 -1.58 -15.12 -4.30
C ALA A 273 -2.67 -15.28 -3.24
N GLY A 274 -2.51 -14.65 -2.06
CA GLY A 274 -3.49 -14.72 -0.97
C GLY A 274 -4.85 -14.13 -1.35
N TYR A 275 -4.86 -12.96 -1.98
CA TYR A 275 -6.10 -12.34 -2.43
C TYR A 275 -6.85 -13.23 -3.46
N ARG A 276 -6.13 -13.75 -4.46
CA ARG A 276 -6.70 -14.66 -5.47
C ARG A 276 -7.22 -15.97 -4.85
N ALA A 277 -6.46 -16.53 -3.91
CA ALA A 277 -6.85 -17.75 -3.22
C ALA A 277 -8.15 -17.60 -2.44
N VAL A 278 -8.35 -16.45 -1.77
CA VAL A 278 -9.60 -16.18 -1.03
C VAL A 278 -10.79 -16.02 -1.97
N LEU A 279 -10.65 -15.28 -3.08
CA LEU A 279 -11.72 -15.15 -4.08
C LEU A 279 -12.04 -16.51 -4.73
N GLY A 280 -11.04 -17.29 -5.14
CA GLY A 280 -11.20 -18.63 -5.67
C GLY A 280 -11.80 -19.60 -4.66
N GLY A 281 -11.38 -19.54 -3.40
CA GLY A 281 -11.94 -20.30 -2.29
C GLY A 281 -13.42 -20.02 -2.05
N THR A 282 -13.85 -18.78 -2.20
CA THR A 282 -15.28 -18.40 -2.11
C THR A 282 -16.11 -19.15 -3.17
N VAL A 283 -15.65 -19.17 -4.41
CA VAL A 283 -16.33 -19.90 -5.49
C VAL A 283 -16.28 -21.41 -5.24
N ALA A 284 -15.14 -21.94 -4.81
CA ALA A 284 -14.99 -23.37 -4.51
C ALA A 284 -15.94 -23.85 -3.40
N VAL A 285 -16.07 -23.08 -2.31
CA VAL A 285 -17.02 -23.37 -1.24
C VAL A 285 -18.46 -23.29 -1.76
N SER A 286 -18.77 -22.30 -2.59
CA SER A 286 -20.11 -22.18 -3.20
C SER A 286 -20.45 -23.40 -4.06
N ILE A 287 -19.48 -23.91 -4.85
CA ILE A 287 -19.61 -25.14 -5.63
C ILE A 287 -19.88 -26.34 -4.73
N ALA A 288 -19.03 -26.53 -3.73
CA ALA A 288 -19.12 -27.69 -2.83
C ALA A 288 -20.48 -27.77 -2.12
N VAL A 289 -20.93 -26.62 -1.55
CA VAL A 289 -22.22 -26.57 -0.85
C VAL A 289 -23.41 -26.74 -1.85
N ALA A 290 -23.32 -26.12 -3.03
CA ALA A 290 -24.37 -26.30 -4.06
C ALA A 290 -24.50 -27.77 -4.50
N ILE A 291 -23.38 -28.50 -4.65
CA ILE A 291 -23.41 -29.95 -4.96
C ILE A 291 -24.07 -30.73 -3.82
N VAL A 292 -23.69 -30.48 -2.56
CA VAL A 292 -24.28 -31.14 -1.38
C VAL A 292 -25.78 -30.89 -1.34
N VAL A 293 -26.21 -29.64 -1.49
CA VAL A 293 -27.66 -29.32 -1.52
C VAL A 293 -28.35 -29.97 -2.69
N GLY A 294 -27.74 -30.01 -3.88
CA GLY A 294 -28.29 -30.67 -5.06
C GLY A 294 -28.47 -32.19 -4.89
N VAL A 295 -27.45 -32.88 -4.34
CA VAL A 295 -27.47 -34.32 -4.07
C VAL A 295 -28.52 -34.66 -3.02
N PHE A 296 -28.67 -33.86 -1.98
CA PHE A 296 -29.65 -34.09 -0.90
C PHE A 296 -30.91 -33.27 -1.07
N ALA A 297 -31.25 -32.83 -2.29
CA ALA A 297 -32.41 -31.98 -2.57
C ALA A 297 -33.74 -32.55 -2.05
N SER A 298 -33.90 -33.85 -2.09
CA SER A 298 -35.09 -34.57 -1.58
C SER A 298 -35.23 -34.47 -0.03
N ALA A 299 -34.16 -34.26 0.69
CA ALA A 299 -34.18 -34.07 2.15
C ALA A 299 -34.52 -32.63 2.58
N PHE A 300 -34.37 -31.68 1.68
CA PHE A 300 -34.67 -30.25 1.91
C PHE A 300 -36.06 -29.89 1.37
N HIS A 301 -37.11 -30.17 2.11
CA HIS A 301 -38.49 -29.86 1.73
C HIS A 301 -38.64 -28.36 1.39
N GLY A 302 -39.10 -28.04 0.20
CA GLY A 302 -39.23 -26.65 -0.28
C GLY A 302 -37.94 -26.00 -0.75
N ALA A 303 -36.88 -26.79 -0.96
CA ALA A 303 -35.64 -26.29 -1.53
C ALA A 303 -35.84 -25.71 -2.94
N THR A 304 -35.23 -24.58 -3.20
CA THR A 304 -35.22 -23.90 -4.50
C THR A 304 -33.77 -23.64 -4.94
N VAL A 305 -33.55 -23.05 -6.10
CA VAL A 305 -32.25 -22.66 -6.61
C VAL A 305 -31.49 -21.74 -5.62
N THR A 306 -32.19 -20.90 -4.85
CA THR A 306 -31.55 -20.06 -3.83
C THR A 306 -31.00 -20.87 -2.66
N THR A 307 -31.55 -22.06 -2.36
CA THR A 307 -31.00 -22.97 -1.35
C THR A 307 -29.61 -23.47 -1.77
N ALA A 308 -29.35 -23.68 -3.06
CA ALA A 308 -28.04 -24.05 -3.57
C ALA A 308 -26.99 -22.93 -3.35
N ALA A 309 -27.40 -21.68 -3.17
CA ALA A 309 -26.51 -20.56 -2.88
C ALA A 309 -26.13 -20.44 -1.39
N TYR A 310 -26.52 -21.36 -0.53
CA TYR A 310 -26.25 -21.35 0.91
C TYR A 310 -24.74 -21.21 1.22
N GLY A 311 -23.88 -21.85 0.41
CA GLY A 311 -22.43 -21.77 0.58
C GLY A 311 -21.88 -20.35 0.41
N PHE A 312 -22.45 -19.58 -0.50
CA PHE A 312 -22.10 -18.18 -0.69
C PHE A 312 -22.55 -17.34 0.53
N GLY A 313 -23.79 -17.50 0.98
CA GLY A 313 -24.30 -16.72 2.11
C GLY A 313 -23.60 -17.04 3.43
N LEU A 314 -23.32 -18.32 3.71
CA LEU A 314 -22.79 -18.74 5.01
C LEU A 314 -21.27 -18.54 5.16
N VAL A 315 -20.49 -19.01 4.22
CA VAL A 315 -19.02 -19.00 4.28
C VAL A 315 -18.42 -18.03 3.28
N GLY A 316 -18.96 -17.99 2.08
CA GLY A 316 -18.47 -17.14 0.99
C GLY A 316 -18.50 -15.66 1.35
N GLY A 317 -19.53 -15.22 2.07
CA GLY A 317 -19.63 -13.85 2.57
C GLY A 317 -18.52 -13.47 3.52
N ALA A 318 -18.16 -14.34 4.46
CA ALA A 318 -17.02 -14.13 5.36
C ALA A 318 -15.70 -14.06 4.60
N LEU A 319 -15.49 -14.96 3.62
CA LEU A 319 -14.30 -14.95 2.78
C LEU A 319 -14.19 -13.67 1.94
N LEU A 320 -15.31 -13.15 1.43
CA LEU A 320 -15.31 -11.87 0.71
C LEU A 320 -14.95 -10.69 1.62
N ALA A 321 -15.42 -10.69 2.86
CA ALA A 321 -14.97 -9.67 3.82
C ALA A 321 -13.48 -9.84 4.15
N VAL A 322 -12.97 -11.07 4.31
CA VAL A 322 -11.53 -11.32 4.46
C VAL A 322 -10.73 -10.81 3.26
N SER A 323 -11.25 -10.94 2.03
CA SER A 323 -10.56 -10.41 0.84
C SER A 323 -10.31 -8.91 0.92
N GLY A 324 -11.27 -8.16 1.47
CA GLY A 324 -11.13 -6.72 1.73
C GLY A 324 -10.03 -6.40 2.74
N VAL A 325 -9.96 -7.16 3.84
CA VAL A 325 -8.88 -7.02 4.85
C VAL A 325 -7.51 -7.24 4.21
N LEU A 326 -7.37 -8.27 3.36
CA LEU A 326 -6.10 -8.60 2.70
C LEU A 326 -5.60 -7.49 1.79
N LEU A 327 -6.48 -6.72 1.13
CA LEU A 327 -6.06 -5.57 0.31
C LEU A 327 -5.37 -4.47 1.12
N VAL A 328 -5.72 -4.32 2.40
CA VAL A 328 -5.01 -3.41 3.31
C VAL A 328 -3.73 -4.08 3.81
N GLY A 329 -3.81 -5.35 4.15
CA GLY A 329 -2.69 -6.16 4.62
C GLY A 329 -1.51 -6.16 3.65
N LEU A 330 -1.77 -6.23 2.34
CA LEU A 330 -0.74 -6.19 1.30
C LEU A 330 0.19 -4.98 1.40
N ASP A 331 -0.34 -3.83 1.81
CA ASP A 331 0.48 -2.63 1.98
C ASP A 331 1.18 -2.57 3.34
N ARG A 332 0.51 -3.06 4.37
CA ARG A 332 1.02 -3.03 5.74
C ARG A 332 2.14 -4.05 5.95
N ASP A 333 1.91 -5.29 5.51
CA ASP A 333 2.83 -6.41 5.74
C ASP A 333 4.11 -6.31 4.90
N HIS A 334 4.10 -5.49 3.84
CA HIS A 334 5.23 -5.31 2.92
C HIS A 334 5.76 -3.88 2.88
N GLY A 335 5.37 -3.00 3.82
CA GLY A 335 5.86 -1.62 3.88
C GLY A 335 5.50 -0.75 2.65
N THR A 336 4.72 -1.26 1.69
CA THR A 336 4.44 -0.56 0.42
C THR A 336 3.51 0.64 0.57
N LEU A 337 2.99 0.89 1.78
CA LEU A 337 2.08 2.01 2.03
C LEU A 337 2.77 3.36 1.83
N ALA A 338 4.02 3.50 2.29
CA ALA A 338 4.81 4.72 2.12
C ALA A 338 5.02 5.01 0.63
N LEU A 339 5.47 4.01 -0.14
CA LEU A 339 5.67 4.15 -1.58
C LEU A 339 4.35 4.45 -2.33
N THR A 340 3.24 3.83 -1.93
CA THR A 340 1.91 4.15 -2.47
C THR A 340 1.56 5.61 -2.25
N ARG A 341 1.87 6.18 -1.07
CA ARG A 341 1.61 7.59 -0.74
C ARG A 341 2.50 8.57 -1.52
N VAL A 342 3.75 8.19 -1.76
CA VAL A 342 4.67 8.96 -2.63
C VAL A 342 4.11 9.07 -4.06
N LEU A 343 3.59 7.98 -4.60
CA LEU A 343 3.12 7.95 -5.99
C LEU A 343 1.70 8.49 -6.17
N ILE A 344 0.86 8.32 -5.17
CA ILE A 344 -0.56 8.66 -5.19
C ILE A 344 -0.85 9.53 -3.96
N PRO A 345 -0.58 10.84 -4.04
CA PRO A 345 -0.88 11.75 -2.95
C PRO A 345 -2.39 11.82 -2.70
N GLY A 346 -2.76 11.70 -1.43
CA GLY A 346 -4.17 11.73 -0.98
C GLY A 346 -4.70 10.39 -0.46
N ARG A 347 -4.97 10.36 0.85
CA ARG A 347 -5.46 9.15 1.55
C ARG A 347 -6.83 8.72 1.09
N SER A 348 -7.72 9.67 0.83
CA SER A 348 -9.06 9.42 0.31
C SER A 348 -9.02 8.73 -1.05
N LEU A 349 -8.05 9.09 -1.90
CA LEU A 349 -7.87 8.51 -3.22
C LEU A 349 -7.44 7.04 -3.15
N VAL A 350 -6.47 6.72 -2.28
CA VAL A 350 -5.99 5.34 -2.09
C VAL A 350 -7.11 4.47 -1.52
N TYR A 351 -7.86 4.97 -0.52
CA TYR A 351 -9.02 4.25 0.04
C TYR A 351 -10.08 3.99 -1.04
N THR A 352 -10.44 5.02 -1.81
CA THR A 352 -11.44 4.89 -2.89
C THR A 352 -11.00 3.91 -3.97
N ALA A 353 -9.72 3.94 -4.37
CA ALA A 353 -9.18 3.00 -5.34
C ALA A 353 -9.25 1.55 -4.83
N LYS A 354 -8.87 1.32 -3.56
CA LYS A 354 -9.00 0.00 -2.92
C LYS A 354 -10.47 -0.44 -2.79
N ALA A 355 -11.39 0.47 -2.46
CA ALA A 355 -12.81 0.17 -2.37
C ALA A 355 -13.40 -0.22 -3.73
N VAL A 356 -12.98 0.43 -4.82
CA VAL A 356 -13.37 0.05 -6.19
C VAL A 356 -12.84 -1.34 -6.54
N VAL A 357 -11.59 -1.65 -6.22
CA VAL A 357 -10.98 -2.97 -6.49
C VAL A 357 -11.62 -4.06 -5.63
N ALA A 358 -11.82 -3.83 -4.33
CA ALA A 358 -12.50 -4.75 -3.43
C ALA A 358 -13.93 -5.01 -3.89
N GLY A 359 -14.69 -3.95 -4.15
CA GLY A 359 -16.08 -4.04 -4.58
C GLY A 359 -16.24 -4.76 -5.91
N SER A 360 -15.40 -4.46 -6.91
CA SER A 360 -15.46 -5.16 -8.21
C SER A 360 -15.08 -6.63 -8.09
N GLY A 361 -14.03 -6.96 -7.30
CA GLY A 361 -13.64 -8.34 -7.02
C GLY A 361 -14.76 -9.12 -6.32
N GLY A 362 -15.37 -8.54 -5.30
CA GLY A 362 -16.50 -9.10 -4.57
C GLY A 362 -17.74 -9.29 -5.45
N ALA A 363 -18.06 -8.31 -6.31
CA ALA A 363 -19.19 -8.40 -7.24
C ALA A 363 -19.01 -9.54 -8.26
N VAL A 364 -17.83 -9.63 -8.89
CA VAL A 364 -17.52 -10.70 -9.86
C VAL A 364 -17.60 -12.08 -9.20
N THR A 365 -17.04 -12.22 -7.99
CA THR A 365 -17.06 -13.48 -7.24
C THR A 365 -18.48 -13.84 -6.78
N GLY A 366 -19.27 -12.86 -6.33
CA GLY A 366 -20.68 -13.05 -5.98
C GLY A 366 -21.51 -13.50 -7.18
N LEU A 367 -21.31 -12.88 -8.34
CA LEU A 367 -21.99 -13.28 -9.59
C LEU A 367 -21.59 -14.69 -10.01
N ALA A 368 -20.30 -15.03 -9.96
CA ALA A 368 -19.81 -16.38 -10.29
C ALA A 368 -20.43 -17.42 -9.35
N SER A 369 -20.47 -17.17 -8.04
CA SER A 369 -21.10 -18.06 -7.05
C SER A 369 -22.59 -18.21 -7.29
N ALA A 370 -23.29 -17.14 -7.64
CA ALA A 370 -24.72 -17.18 -7.98
C ALA A 370 -25.00 -18.02 -9.25
N ALA A 371 -24.18 -17.81 -10.30
CA ALA A 371 -24.31 -18.56 -11.55
C ALA A 371 -24.07 -20.05 -11.33
N VAL A 372 -23.05 -20.42 -10.56
CA VAL A 372 -22.74 -21.81 -10.18
C VAL A 372 -23.92 -22.44 -9.42
N ALA A 373 -24.46 -21.74 -8.40
CA ALA A 373 -25.59 -22.22 -7.63
C ALA A 373 -26.81 -22.42 -8.50
N ALA A 374 -27.11 -21.51 -9.44
CA ALA A 374 -28.21 -21.61 -10.37
C ALA A 374 -28.08 -22.84 -11.31
N VAL A 375 -26.87 -23.04 -11.87
CA VAL A 375 -26.61 -24.19 -12.78
C VAL A 375 -26.72 -25.53 -12.04
N ILE A 376 -26.07 -25.66 -10.87
CA ILE A 376 -26.12 -26.90 -10.08
C ILE A 376 -27.54 -27.16 -9.59
N GLY A 377 -28.27 -26.15 -9.11
CA GLY A 377 -29.65 -26.27 -8.69
C GLY A 377 -30.58 -26.72 -9.83
N ALA A 378 -30.40 -26.15 -11.03
CA ALA A 378 -31.18 -26.57 -12.22
C ALA A 378 -30.86 -28.00 -12.62
N VAL A 379 -29.58 -28.42 -12.62
CA VAL A 379 -29.19 -29.81 -12.91
C VAL A 379 -29.76 -30.79 -11.87
N ALA A 380 -29.86 -30.38 -10.62
CA ALA A 380 -30.46 -31.15 -9.52
C ALA A 380 -32.00 -31.14 -9.55
N GLY A 381 -32.64 -30.47 -10.52
CA GLY A 381 -34.08 -30.38 -10.64
C GLY A 381 -34.74 -29.49 -9.58
N LEU A 382 -34.02 -28.60 -8.93
CA LEU A 382 -34.59 -27.67 -7.96
C LEU A 382 -35.49 -26.63 -8.65
N PRO A 383 -36.68 -26.31 -8.08
CA PRO A 383 -37.52 -25.23 -8.59
C PRO A 383 -36.74 -23.91 -8.66
N ALA A 384 -36.92 -23.20 -9.77
CA ALA A 384 -36.26 -21.90 -10.02
C ALA A 384 -37.32 -20.80 -10.31
N PRO A 385 -38.07 -20.33 -9.29
CA PRO A 385 -39.00 -19.23 -9.48
C PRO A 385 -38.27 -17.99 -10.03
N ALA A 386 -38.84 -17.37 -11.08
CA ALA A 386 -38.17 -16.25 -11.76
C ALA A 386 -37.75 -15.12 -10.80
N GLY A 387 -38.59 -14.80 -9.80
CA GLY A 387 -38.26 -13.78 -8.79
C GLY A 387 -37.07 -14.15 -7.90
N GLU A 388 -36.86 -15.43 -7.61
CA GLU A 388 -35.70 -15.89 -6.81
C GLU A 388 -34.41 -15.88 -7.63
N VAL A 389 -34.50 -16.31 -8.90
CA VAL A 389 -33.34 -16.24 -9.81
C VAL A 389 -32.90 -14.80 -10.02
N VAL A 390 -33.83 -13.88 -10.29
CA VAL A 390 -33.53 -12.44 -10.42
C VAL A 390 -32.89 -11.90 -9.12
N ARG A 391 -33.45 -12.25 -7.96
CA ARG A 391 -32.90 -11.87 -6.67
C ARG A 391 -31.46 -12.35 -6.53
N LEU A 392 -31.20 -13.64 -6.78
CA LEU A 392 -29.87 -14.23 -6.65
C LEU A 392 -28.87 -13.57 -7.58
N VAL A 393 -29.20 -13.37 -8.85
CA VAL A 393 -28.31 -12.78 -9.85
C VAL A 393 -28.01 -11.30 -9.59
N VAL A 394 -28.92 -10.56 -8.96
CA VAL A 394 -28.72 -9.14 -8.64
C VAL A 394 -28.15 -8.95 -7.23
N ALA A 395 -28.69 -9.66 -6.23
CA ALA A 395 -28.31 -9.43 -4.84
C ALA A 395 -26.91 -10.01 -4.51
N ALA A 396 -26.52 -11.16 -5.09
CA ALA A 396 -25.24 -11.77 -4.75
C ALA A 396 -24.02 -10.90 -5.16
N PRO A 397 -23.95 -10.32 -6.38
CA PRO A 397 -22.86 -9.41 -6.72
C PRO A 397 -22.88 -8.12 -5.87
N VAL A 398 -24.04 -7.56 -5.56
CA VAL A 398 -24.13 -6.36 -4.70
C VAL A 398 -23.68 -6.68 -3.28
N ALA A 399 -24.17 -7.77 -2.69
CA ALA A 399 -23.76 -8.21 -1.36
C ALA A 399 -22.24 -8.52 -1.34
N GLY A 400 -21.73 -9.20 -2.37
CA GLY A 400 -20.31 -9.50 -2.50
C GLY A 400 -19.45 -8.23 -2.54
N ALA A 401 -19.86 -7.22 -3.29
CA ALA A 401 -19.18 -5.92 -3.32
C ALA A 401 -19.18 -5.25 -1.94
N LEU A 402 -20.34 -5.17 -1.30
CA LEU A 402 -20.50 -4.54 0.00
C LEU A 402 -19.69 -5.26 1.08
N LEU A 403 -19.68 -6.60 1.10
CA LEU A 403 -18.90 -7.37 2.08
C LEU A 403 -17.38 -7.18 1.90
N SER A 404 -16.90 -7.16 0.66
CA SER A 404 -15.47 -6.88 0.41
C SER A 404 -15.08 -5.46 0.84
N ILE A 405 -15.94 -4.46 0.64
CA ILE A 405 -15.70 -3.09 1.10
C ILE A 405 -15.81 -2.99 2.65
N LEU A 406 -16.75 -3.73 3.27
CA LEU A 406 -16.83 -3.84 4.72
C LEU A 406 -15.53 -4.39 5.31
N GLY A 407 -15.02 -5.48 4.75
CA GLY A 407 -13.75 -6.05 5.15
C GLY A 407 -12.57 -5.10 4.94
N LEU A 408 -12.57 -4.31 3.86
CA LEU A 408 -11.58 -3.25 3.65
C LEU A 408 -11.60 -2.24 4.81
N ALA A 409 -12.77 -1.76 5.22
CA ALA A 409 -12.90 -0.82 6.34
C ALA A 409 -12.41 -1.44 7.66
N VAL A 410 -12.76 -2.71 7.94
CA VAL A 410 -12.24 -3.46 9.11
C VAL A 410 -10.72 -3.57 9.05
N GLY A 411 -10.15 -3.88 7.88
CA GLY A 411 -8.70 -3.94 7.66
C GLY A 411 -8.00 -2.61 7.98
N TYR A 412 -8.62 -1.49 7.66
CA TYR A 412 -8.10 -0.17 8.01
C TYR A 412 -8.18 0.12 9.52
N LEU A 413 -9.22 -0.35 10.21
CA LEU A 413 -9.41 -0.16 11.66
C LEU A 413 -8.53 -1.09 12.50
N ALA A 414 -8.19 -2.27 11.98
CA ALA A 414 -7.40 -3.26 12.68
C ALA A 414 -5.92 -2.84 12.82
N SER A 415 -5.26 -3.30 13.88
CA SER A 415 -3.82 -3.05 14.11
C SER A 415 -2.91 -3.90 13.22
N SER A 416 -3.36 -5.08 12.80
CA SER A 416 -2.63 -6.00 11.92
C SER A 416 -3.58 -6.73 10.97
N THR A 417 -3.04 -7.32 9.89
CA THR A 417 -3.81 -8.14 8.95
C THR A 417 -4.48 -9.32 9.65
N THR A 418 -3.73 -9.99 10.55
CA THR A 418 -4.26 -11.12 11.34
C THR A 418 -5.40 -10.69 12.26
N ALA A 419 -5.28 -9.53 12.93
CA ALA A 419 -6.35 -8.99 13.78
C ALA A 419 -7.60 -8.65 12.96
N GLY A 420 -7.45 -8.09 11.77
CA GLY A 420 -8.56 -7.79 10.87
C GLY A 420 -9.29 -9.05 10.39
N VAL A 421 -8.55 -10.07 9.98
CA VAL A 421 -9.12 -11.38 9.60
C VAL A 421 -9.83 -12.03 10.78
N GLY A 422 -9.20 -12.06 11.96
CA GLY A 422 -9.78 -12.58 13.20
C GLY A 422 -11.07 -11.85 13.60
N ALA A 423 -11.10 -10.52 13.46
CA ALA A 423 -12.29 -9.72 13.74
C ALA A 423 -13.47 -10.08 12.81
N VAL A 424 -13.23 -10.23 11.50
CA VAL A 424 -14.25 -10.63 10.53
C VAL A 424 -14.79 -12.01 10.82
N LEU A 425 -13.90 -13.00 10.98
CA LEU A 425 -14.31 -14.39 11.23
C LEU A 425 -14.96 -14.56 12.60
N GLY A 426 -14.43 -13.92 13.64
CA GLY A 426 -15.00 -13.93 14.98
C GLY A 426 -16.39 -13.31 15.01
N TRP A 427 -16.56 -12.17 14.33
CA TRP A 427 -17.88 -11.55 14.21
C TRP A 427 -18.86 -12.49 13.49
N TRP A 428 -18.48 -13.03 12.35
CA TRP A 428 -19.35 -13.85 11.51
C TRP A 428 -19.78 -15.15 12.17
N PHE A 429 -18.83 -15.93 12.67
CA PHE A 429 -19.09 -17.27 13.17
C PHE A 429 -19.34 -17.34 14.69
N LEU A 430 -18.78 -16.41 15.47
CA LEU A 430 -18.94 -16.44 16.93
C LEU A 430 -20.06 -15.48 17.37
N VAL A 431 -20.04 -14.23 16.90
CA VAL A 431 -20.99 -13.23 17.37
C VAL A 431 -22.37 -13.45 16.72
N GLU A 432 -22.46 -13.41 15.39
CA GLU A 432 -23.77 -13.52 14.70
C GLU A 432 -24.32 -14.93 14.70
N ALA A 433 -23.50 -15.97 14.56
CA ALA A 433 -24.00 -17.34 14.48
C ALA A 433 -24.27 -18.01 15.83
N ILE A 434 -23.59 -17.56 16.92
CA ILE A 434 -23.68 -18.24 18.22
C ILE A 434 -24.14 -17.27 19.32
N ALA A 435 -23.39 -16.18 19.57
CA ALA A 435 -23.60 -15.36 20.76
C ALA A 435 -24.93 -14.60 20.71
N VAL A 436 -25.24 -13.93 19.61
CA VAL A 436 -26.48 -13.15 19.48
C VAL A 436 -27.73 -14.04 19.50
N PRO A 437 -27.79 -15.17 18.77
CA PRO A 437 -28.96 -16.09 18.85
C PRO A 437 -29.24 -16.64 20.25
N ALA A 438 -28.21 -16.78 21.10
CA ALA A 438 -28.35 -17.25 22.46
C ALA A 438 -29.01 -16.23 23.41
N LEU A 439 -29.12 -14.97 23.00
CA LEU A 439 -29.75 -13.93 23.82
C LEU A 439 -31.28 -13.97 23.71
N PRO A 440 -32.03 -13.64 24.79
CA PRO A 440 -33.50 -13.61 24.78
C PRO A 440 -34.10 -12.71 23.67
N PHE A 441 -33.40 -11.62 23.33
CA PHE A 441 -33.80 -10.66 22.29
C PHE A 441 -32.96 -10.81 21.00
N GLY A 442 -32.16 -11.87 20.89
CA GLY A 442 -31.16 -12.04 19.85
C GLY A 442 -31.73 -12.01 18.42
N ARG A 443 -32.93 -12.55 18.22
CA ARG A 443 -33.59 -12.52 16.89
C ARG A 443 -33.85 -11.11 16.38
N ALA A 444 -34.25 -10.18 17.25
CA ALA A 444 -34.49 -8.80 16.88
C ALA A 444 -33.17 -8.07 16.53
N VAL A 445 -32.09 -8.40 17.23
CA VAL A 445 -30.76 -7.84 16.98
C VAL A 445 -30.17 -8.39 15.68
N LEU A 446 -30.31 -9.70 15.42
CA LEU A 446 -29.82 -10.35 14.17
C LEU A 446 -30.31 -9.65 12.91
N ALA A 447 -31.57 -9.17 12.92
CA ALA A 447 -32.15 -8.46 11.79
C ALA A 447 -31.34 -7.24 11.34
N TRP A 448 -30.54 -6.63 12.23
CA TRP A 448 -29.74 -5.43 11.95
C TRP A 448 -28.27 -5.70 11.66
N LEU A 449 -27.81 -6.95 11.73
CA LEU A 449 -26.40 -7.31 11.64
C LEU A 449 -25.96 -7.61 10.19
N PRO A 450 -24.69 -7.33 9.83
CA PRO A 450 -24.26 -7.37 8.44
C PRO A 450 -24.24 -8.75 7.81
N ALA A 451 -23.83 -9.82 8.52
CA ALA A 451 -23.80 -11.17 7.97
C ALA A 451 -25.22 -11.71 7.72
N THR A 452 -26.13 -11.51 8.67
CA THR A 452 -27.53 -11.89 8.57
C THR A 452 -28.19 -11.20 7.37
N ASN A 453 -27.96 -9.90 7.19
CA ASN A 453 -28.53 -9.15 6.07
C ASN A 453 -27.94 -9.58 4.72
N ALA A 454 -26.66 -9.90 4.64
CA ALA A 454 -26.05 -10.44 3.43
C ALA A 454 -26.65 -11.79 3.03
N GLN A 455 -26.87 -12.68 4.01
CA GLN A 455 -27.53 -13.99 3.80
C GLN A 455 -28.98 -13.81 3.37
N PHE A 456 -29.75 -12.98 4.08
CA PHE A 456 -31.16 -12.77 3.76
C PHE A 456 -31.36 -12.15 2.38
N ALA A 457 -30.53 -11.19 1.98
CA ALA A 457 -30.59 -10.59 0.66
C ALA A 457 -30.37 -11.61 -0.47
N THR A 458 -29.47 -12.57 -0.27
CA THR A 458 -29.03 -13.52 -1.30
C THR A 458 -29.87 -14.81 -1.33
N ILE A 459 -30.05 -15.44 -0.18
CA ILE A 459 -30.66 -16.78 -0.08
C ILE A 459 -32.08 -16.78 0.52
N GLY A 460 -32.51 -15.64 1.08
CA GLY A 460 -33.86 -15.55 1.66
C GLY A 460 -34.06 -16.49 2.86
N VAL A 461 -33.28 -16.28 3.93
CA VAL A 461 -33.40 -17.07 5.18
C VAL A 461 -34.85 -17.08 5.69
N PRO A 462 -35.33 -18.20 6.32
CA PRO A 462 -36.71 -18.32 6.75
C PRO A 462 -37.21 -17.09 7.51
N ALA A 463 -38.42 -16.67 7.21
CA ALA A 463 -39.11 -15.44 7.59
C ALA A 463 -39.17 -15.11 9.11
N ASN A 464 -38.55 -15.93 9.97
CA ASN A 464 -38.64 -15.80 11.43
C ASN A 464 -37.66 -14.82 12.06
N THR A 465 -36.68 -14.29 11.29
CA THR A 465 -35.64 -13.41 11.81
C THR A 465 -35.68 -12.00 11.22
N VAL A 466 -36.18 -11.84 9.98
CA VAL A 466 -36.21 -10.56 9.27
C VAL A 466 -37.61 -10.35 8.66
N SER A 467 -38.24 -9.21 8.97
CA SER A 467 -39.60 -8.89 8.53
C SER A 467 -39.69 -8.03 7.26
N TRP A 468 -38.56 -7.57 6.72
CA TRP A 468 -38.50 -6.69 5.55
C TRP A 468 -38.03 -7.43 4.27
N SER A 469 -38.09 -6.75 3.14
CA SER A 469 -37.68 -7.33 1.85
C SER A 469 -36.15 -7.52 1.75
N PRO A 470 -35.68 -8.45 0.90
CA PRO A 470 -34.24 -8.65 0.65
C PRO A 470 -33.49 -7.36 0.18
N TRP A 471 -34.19 -6.45 -0.48
CA TRP A 471 -33.62 -5.17 -0.91
C TRP A 471 -33.34 -4.22 0.26
N VAL A 472 -34.20 -4.24 1.29
CA VAL A 472 -33.95 -3.50 2.53
C VAL A 472 -32.73 -4.05 3.27
N SER A 473 -32.53 -5.37 3.21
CA SER A 473 -31.33 -5.99 3.80
C SER A 473 -30.03 -5.53 3.11
N LEU A 474 -30.05 -5.33 1.79
CA LEU A 474 -28.90 -4.71 1.10
C LEU A 474 -28.66 -3.26 1.57
N ALA A 475 -29.72 -2.50 1.82
CA ALA A 475 -29.60 -1.14 2.35
C ALA A 475 -29.04 -1.11 3.79
N VAL A 476 -29.43 -2.05 4.66
CA VAL A 476 -28.85 -2.21 5.99
C VAL A 476 -27.37 -2.57 5.92
N LEU A 477 -26.99 -3.50 5.04
CA LEU A 477 -25.60 -3.85 4.79
C LEU A 477 -24.80 -2.64 4.27
N ALA A 478 -25.36 -1.86 3.35
CA ALA A 478 -24.73 -0.64 2.84
C ALA A 478 -24.54 0.42 3.95
N ALA A 479 -25.49 0.53 4.88
CA ALA A 479 -25.35 1.41 6.04
C ALA A 479 -24.18 1.01 6.95
N TRP A 480 -23.98 -0.29 7.19
CA TRP A 480 -22.81 -0.81 7.90
C TRP A 480 -21.49 -0.49 7.18
N VAL A 481 -21.45 -0.68 5.86
CA VAL A 481 -20.28 -0.33 5.04
C VAL A 481 -19.96 1.16 5.16
N ALA A 482 -20.97 2.02 5.06
CA ALA A 482 -20.79 3.46 5.20
C ALA A 482 -20.29 3.85 6.60
N ALA A 483 -20.90 3.32 7.66
CA ALA A 483 -20.49 3.61 9.04
C ALA A 483 -19.04 3.20 9.32
N LEU A 484 -18.66 1.98 8.94
CA LEU A 484 -17.28 1.49 9.14
C LEU A 484 -16.28 2.24 8.26
N SER A 485 -16.65 2.63 7.04
CA SER A 485 -15.80 3.43 6.15
C SER A 485 -15.55 4.82 6.73
N ILE A 486 -16.58 5.47 7.30
CA ILE A 486 -16.46 6.76 7.99
C ILE A 486 -15.58 6.61 9.23
N ALA A 487 -15.77 5.55 10.03
CA ALA A 487 -14.93 5.28 11.19
C ALA A 487 -13.47 5.06 10.79
N ALA A 488 -13.22 4.26 9.76
CA ALA A 488 -11.87 4.03 9.20
C ALA A 488 -11.22 5.32 8.68
N TRP A 489 -12.00 6.25 8.18
CA TRP A 489 -11.51 7.57 7.78
C TRP A 489 -11.21 8.47 8.97
N ALA A 490 -12.08 8.49 10.00
CA ALA A 490 -11.98 9.36 11.16
C ALA A 490 -10.85 8.99 12.14
N THR A 491 -10.55 7.69 12.29
CA THR A 491 -9.54 7.20 13.26
C THR A 491 -8.09 7.43 12.84
N ARG A 492 -7.84 7.99 11.65
CA ARG A 492 -6.50 8.20 11.09
C ARG A 492 -6.17 9.68 10.81
N ARG A 493 -6.68 10.55 11.67
CA ARG A 493 -6.26 11.96 11.72
C ARG A 493 -4.88 12.12 12.33
#